data_e2cc08412dbc1ced947c3b163acd04d6
#
_entry.id   e2cc08412dbc1ced947c3b163acd04d6
#
_cell.length_a   1.000
_cell.length_b   1.000
_cell.length_c   1.000
_cell.angle_alpha   90.00
_cell.angle_beta   90.00
_cell.angle_gamma   90.00
#
_symmetry.space_group_name_H-M   'P 1'
#
loop_
_entity.id
_entity.type
_entity.pdbx_description
1 polymer ?
#
loop_
_entity_poly.entity_id
_entity_poly.type
_entity_poly.pdbx_seq_one_letter_code
_entity_poly.pdbx_strand_id
1 'polypeptide(L)'
;MVGLGLLVGAWLGRARWLIALCVVLTLTLGVVSTTERLNIARHAPVIWHPQVIEDLQTDYELDFGDATLDLRDVDFATEPDPVRVRVKVSFGRLRVLLPPDVDVTVTARVNLGDAHVLGTDWGGIDTPRQQVTDQGADGIGGGTLLIDAEIDAGKMEVTR
;
A
#
# COMPACT_ATOMS: atom_id res chain seq x y z
N MET A 1 -14.18 61.11 7.14
CA MET A 1 -15.44 60.39 7.41
C MET A 1 -15.78 59.32 6.37
N VAL A 2 -14.87 58.95 5.44
CA VAL A 2 -15.15 57.96 4.40
C VAL A 2 -14.83 56.52 4.86
N GLY A 3 -13.93 56.38 5.85
CA GLY A 3 -13.50 55.06 6.32
C GLY A 3 -14.51 54.27 7.18
N LEU A 4 -15.41 54.95 7.85
CA LEU A 4 -16.41 54.31 8.71
C LEU A 4 -17.53 53.63 7.91
N GLY A 5 -17.86 54.20 6.73
CA GLY A 5 -18.86 53.65 5.82
C GLY A 5 -18.45 52.34 5.16
N LEU A 6 -17.16 52.18 4.88
CA LEU A 6 -16.61 50.96 4.29
C LEU A 6 -16.57 49.80 5.30
N LEU A 7 -16.29 50.09 6.57
CA LEU A 7 -16.33 49.08 7.64
C LEU A 7 -17.76 48.59 7.94
N VAL A 8 -18.74 49.50 7.89
CA VAL A 8 -20.17 49.16 8.10
C VAL A 8 -20.72 48.39 6.89
N GLY A 9 -20.31 48.75 5.66
CA GLY A 9 -20.70 48.01 4.44
C GLY A 9 -20.12 46.59 4.36
N ALA A 10 -18.90 46.40 4.86
CA ALA A 10 -18.30 45.04 4.98
C ALA A 10 -18.97 44.21 6.07
N TRP A 11 -19.63 44.86 7.06
CA TRP A 11 -20.27 44.15 8.17
C TRP A 11 -21.73 43.76 7.90
N LEU A 12 -22.44 44.48 7.04
CA LEU A 12 -23.82 44.19 6.66
C LEU A 12 -23.98 43.48 5.30
N GLY A 13 -22.95 43.45 4.47
CA GLY A 13 -23.01 42.87 3.15
C GLY A 13 -22.59 41.39 3.12
N ARG A 14 -23.06 40.67 2.16
CA ARG A 14 -22.81 39.25 1.74
C ARG A 14 -21.62 38.50 2.35
N ALA A 15 -20.60 39.18 2.91
CA ALA A 15 -19.45 38.62 3.55
C ALA A 15 -19.77 37.75 4.79
N ARG A 16 -20.81 38.06 5.52
CA ARG A 16 -21.22 37.26 6.70
C ARG A 16 -21.71 35.86 6.28
N TRP A 17 -22.35 35.80 5.12
CA TRP A 17 -22.79 34.52 4.57
C TRP A 17 -21.65 33.67 4.08
N LEU A 18 -20.64 34.28 3.49
CA LEU A 18 -19.39 33.58 3.10
C LEU A 18 -18.61 33.09 4.32
N ILE A 19 -18.54 33.91 5.39
CA ILE A 19 -17.88 33.47 6.64
C ILE A 19 -18.68 32.34 7.28
N ALA A 20 -20.00 32.43 7.34
CA ALA A 20 -20.86 31.34 7.84
C ALA A 20 -20.72 30.08 6.98
N LEU A 21 -20.66 30.21 5.65
CA LEU A 21 -20.43 29.11 4.72
C LEU A 21 -19.05 28.47 4.94
N CYS A 22 -17.97 29.27 5.07
CA CYS A 22 -16.64 28.78 5.38
C CYS A 22 -16.57 28.05 6.72
N VAL A 23 -17.22 28.58 7.76
CA VAL A 23 -17.26 27.92 9.08
C VAL A 23 -18.04 26.61 9.00
N VAL A 24 -19.18 26.56 8.31
CA VAL A 24 -19.94 25.33 8.09
C VAL A 24 -19.13 24.33 7.27
N LEU A 25 -18.46 24.75 6.20
CA LEU A 25 -17.61 23.90 5.40
C LEU A 25 -16.41 23.36 6.20
N THR A 26 -15.80 24.21 7.02
CA THR A 26 -14.67 23.79 7.88
C THR A 26 -15.12 22.82 8.96
N LEU A 27 -16.30 23.06 9.55
CA LEU A 27 -16.89 22.14 10.54
C LEU A 27 -17.28 20.79 9.90
N THR A 28 -17.89 20.80 8.71
CA THR A 28 -18.25 19.57 8.01
C THR A 28 -16.99 18.78 7.59
N LEU A 29 -15.98 19.44 7.04
CA LEU A 29 -14.70 18.83 6.73
C LEU A 29 -13.98 18.32 7.98
N GLY A 30 -14.04 19.05 9.09
CA GLY A 30 -13.47 18.63 10.37
C GLY A 30 -14.15 17.38 10.95
N VAL A 31 -15.47 17.26 10.84
CA VAL A 31 -16.22 16.08 11.30
C VAL A 31 -15.94 14.87 10.42
N VAL A 32 -15.91 15.04 9.10
CA VAL A 32 -15.56 13.96 8.16
C VAL A 32 -14.13 13.47 8.41
N SER A 33 -13.17 14.38 8.58
CA SER A 33 -11.77 14.02 8.84
C SER A 33 -11.57 13.30 10.17
N THR A 34 -12.37 13.57 11.20
CA THR A 34 -12.26 12.85 12.48
C THR A 34 -12.86 11.45 12.41
N THR A 35 -13.96 11.26 11.68
CA THR A 35 -14.56 9.92 11.49
C THR A 35 -13.69 9.03 10.63
N GLU A 36 -13.07 9.54 9.57
CA GLU A 36 -12.15 8.79 8.74
C GLU A 36 -10.85 8.44 9.48
N ARG A 37 -10.28 9.38 10.26
CA ARG A 37 -9.08 9.10 11.07
C ARG A 37 -9.32 8.01 12.12
N LEU A 38 -10.50 7.97 12.71
CA LEU A 38 -10.88 6.91 13.67
C LEU A 38 -11.08 5.55 12.98
N ASN A 39 -11.45 5.55 11.70
CA ASN A 39 -11.64 4.32 10.93
C ASN A 39 -10.30 3.82 10.34
N ILE A 40 -9.42 4.72 9.87
CA ILE A 40 -8.07 4.38 9.40
C ILE A 40 -7.22 3.80 10.53
N ALA A 41 -7.37 4.30 11.76
CA ALA A 41 -6.66 3.78 12.94
C ALA A 41 -7.16 2.38 13.40
N ARG A 42 -8.25 1.86 12.82
CA ARG A 42 -8.85 0.57 13.19
C ARG A 42 -8.71 -0.53 12.12
N HIS A 43 -8.03 -0.28 11.01
CA HIS A 43 -7.72 -1.34 10.08
C HIS A 43 -6.64 -2.21 10.71
N ALA A 44 -7.06 -3.34 11.28
CA ALA A 44 -6.12 -4.37 11.69
C ALA A 44 -5.27 -4.76 10.46
N PRO A 45 -3.98 -5.02 10.64
CA PRO A 45 -3.14 -5.49 9.54
C PRO A 45 -3.78 -6.73 8.92
N VAL A 46 -3.90 -6.76 7.60
CA VAL A 46 -4.39 -7.91 6.87
C VAL A 46 -3.24 -8.89 6.71
N ILE A 47 -3.42 -10.11 7.22
CA ILE A 47 -2.41 -11.16 7.11
C ILE A 47 -3.01 -12.27 6.25
N TRP A 48 -2.40 -12.52 5.11
CA TRP A 48 -2.66 -13.68 4.26
C TRP A 48 -1.60 -14.74 4.53
N HIS A 49 -2.01 -15.89 5.00
CA HIS A 49 -1.12 -16.98 5.38
C HIS A 49 -1.63 -18.31 4.80
N PRO A 50 -1.48 -18.51 3.47
CA PRO A 50 -1.74 -19.82 2.87
C PRO A 50 -0.71 -20.83 3.39
N GLN A 51 -1.15 -22.03 3.71
CA GLN A 51 -0.28 -23.11 4.20
C GLN A 51 0.03 -24.14 3.12
N VAL A 52 -0.83 -24.20 2.11
CA VAL A 52 -0.69 -25.10 0.97
C VAL A 52 -0.94 -24.33 -0.32
N ILE A 53 -0.48 -24.88 -1.44
CA ILE A 53 -0.61 -24.22 -2.75
C ILE A 53 -2.08 -24.05 -3.15
N GLU A 54 -2.95 -24.97 -2.78
CA GLU A 54 -4.38 -24.92 -3.08
C GLU A 54 -5.09 -23.71 -2.41
N ASP A 55 -4.56 -23.23 -1.28
CA ASP A 55 -5.08 -22.05 -0.58
C ASP A 55 -4.49 -20.74 -1.12
N LEU A 56 -3.48 -20.84 -1.99
CA LEU A 56 -2.82 -19.68 -2.56
C LEU A 56 -3.71 -19.02 -3.62
N GLN A 57 -4.04 -17.76 -3.41
CA GLN A 57 -4.76 -16.98 -4.39
C GLN A 57 -3.78 -16.37 -5.41
N THR A 58 -4.24 -16.22 -6.64
CA THR A 58 -3.45 -15.59 -7.70
C THR A 58 -3.34 -14.08 -7.51
N ASP A 59 -4.38 -13.46 -6.92
CA ASP A 59 -4.48 -12.01 -6.75
C ASP A 59 -4.86 -11.66 -5.30
N TYR A 60 -4.05 -10.80 -4.69
CA TYR A 60 -4.27 -10.21 -3.37
C TYR A 60 -4.34 -8.69 -3.50
N GLU A 61 -5.42 -8.08 -3.04
CA GLU A 61 -5.62 -6.64 -3.14
C GLU A 61 -6.00 -6.03 -1.78
N LEU A 62 -5.43 -4.86 -1.49
CA LEU A 62 -5.78 -4.06 -0.33
C LEU A 62 -5.73 -2.57 -0.70
N ASP A 63 -6.83 -1.85 -0.48
CA ASP A 63 -6.88 -0.41 -0.77
C ASP A 63 -6.12 0.41 0.27
N PHE A 64 -6.32 0.11 1.56
CA PHE A 64 -5.73 0.90 2.66
C PHE A 64 -5.32 0.02 3.82
N GLY A 65 -4.12 0.21 4.32
CA GLY A 65 -3.61 -0.42 5.51
C GLY A 65 -2.32 -1.20 5.32
N ASP A 66 -1.97 -1.99 6.33
CA ASP A 66 -0.80 -2.85 6.30
C ASP A 66 -1.22 -4.26 5.86
N ALA A 67 -0.58 -4.77 4.81
CA ALA A 67 -0.76 -6.13 4.29
C ALA A 67 0.50 -6.94 4.53
N THR A 68 0.33 -8.17 4.98
CA THR A 68 1.41 -9.16 5.07
C THR A 68 0.97 -10.42 4.33
N LEU A 69 1.74 -10.81 3.33
CA LEU A 69 1.61 -12.10 2.65
C LEU A 69 2.73 -13.02 3.12
N ASP A 70 2.37 -14.01 3.92
CA ASP A 70 3.32 -14.97 4.48
C ASP A 70 3.25 -16.28 3.70
N LEU A 71 4.29 -16.56 2.92
CA LEU A 71 4.39 -17.75 2.07
C LEU A 71 5.40 -18.76 2.60
N ARG A 72 5.97 -18.56 3.80
CA ARG A 72 7.06 -19.38 4.33
C ARG A 72 6.71 -20.85 4.52
N ASP A 73 5.43 -21.14 4.74
CA ASP A 73 4.96 -22.51 4.99
C ASP A 73 4.45 -23.21 3.72
N VAL A 74 4.48 -22.52 2.57
CA VAL A 74 4.04 -23.09 1.28
C VAL A 74 5.20 -23.84 0.61
N ASP A 75 4.98 -25.09 0.27
CA ASP A 75 5.93 -25.92 -0.48
C ASP A 75 5.71 -25.77 -1.99
N PHE A 76 6.59 -25.00 -2.65
CA PHE A 76 6.54 -24.78 -4.09
C PHE A 76 7.29 -25.87 -4.88
N ALA A 77 8.08 -26.74 -4.23
CA ALA A 77 8.85 -27.78 -4.92
C ALA A 77 7.96 -28.88 -5.52
N THR A 78 6.72 -28.97 -5.04
CA THR A 78 5.74 -29.95 -5.55
C THR A 78 5.10 -29.54 -6.87
N GLU A 79 5.22 -28.26 -7.26
CA GLU A 79 4.63 -27.74 -8.49
C GLU A 79 5.62 -27.76 -9.65
N PRO A 80 5.24 -28.42 -10.77
CA PRO A 80 6.10 -28.49 -11.96
C PRO A 80 6.15 -27.17 -12.73
N ASP A 81 5.11 -26.35 -12.62
CA ASP A 81 4.97 -25.07 -13.32
C ASP A 81 5.23 -23.88 -12.38
N PRO A 82 5.77 -22.77 -12.90
CA PRO A 82 5.97 -21.55 -12.11
C PRO A 82 4.66 -21.02 -11.52
N VAL A 83 4.61 -20.89 -10.20
CA VAL A 83 3.48 -20.32 -9.49
C VAL A 83 3.51 -18.80 -9.61
N ARG A 84 2.37 -18.18 -9.95
CA ARG A 84 2.25 -16.72 -10.10
C ARG A 84 1.34 -16.13 -9.05
N VAL A 85 1.83 -15.09 -8.39
CA VAL A 85 1.08 -14.35 -7.38
C VAL A 85 1.18 -12.86 -7.67
N ARG A 86 0.04 -12.19 -7.70
CA ARG A 86 -0.03 -10.73 -7.78
C ARG A 86 -0.46 -10.17 -6.44
N VAL A 87 0.22 -9.12 -6.00
CA VAL A 87 -0.13 -8.41 -4.77
C VAL A 87 -0.19 -6.91 -5.06
N LYS A 88 -1.33 -6.30 -4.78
CA LYS A 88 -1.53 -4.86 -4.95
C LYS A 88 -1.98 -4.21 -3.65
N VAL A 89 -1.28 -3.15 -3.26
CA VAL A 89 -1.69 -2.28 -2.14
C VAL A 89 -1.75 -0.84 -2.63
N SER A 90 -2.90 -0.19 -2.48
CA SER A 90 -3.00 1.20 -2.92
C SER A 90 -2.30 2.14 -1.94
N PHE A 91 -2.60 2.05 -0.63
CA PHE A 91 -2.01 2.93 0.37
C PHE A 91 -1.65 2.18 1.64
N GLY A 92 -0.38 2.20 2.03
CA GLY A 92 0.05 1.60 3.27
C GLY A 92 1.38 0.87 3.17
N ARG A 93 1.46 -0.30 3.79
CA ARG A 93 2.67 -1.13 3.80
C ARG A 93 2.35 -2.52 3.27
N LEU A 94 3.18 -2.98 2.34
CA LEU A 94 3.16 -4.36 1.87
C LEU A 94 4.40 -5.08 2.40
N ARG A 95 4.19 -6.21 3.08
CA ARG A 95 5.26 -7.12 3.46
C ARG A 95 4.99 -8.49 2.87
N VAL A 96 5.99 -9.04 2.18
CA VAL A 96 5.95 -10.41 1.65
C VAL A 96 7.08 -11.21 2.29
N LEU A 97 6.73 -12.33 2.90
CA LEU A 97 7.66 -13.25 3.53
C LEU A 97 7.75 -14.52 2.67
N LEU A 98 8.96 -14.87 2.25
CA LEU A 98 9.21 -15.96 1.29
C LEU A 98 9.81 -17.18 1.99
N PRO A 99 9.56 -18.39 1.46
CA PRO A 99 10.30 -19.57 1.86
C PRO A 99 11.81 -19.41 1.59
N PRO A 100 12.69 -20.07 2.38
CA PRO A 100 14.13 -19.93 2.21
C PRO A 100 14.67 -20.54 0.92
N ASP A 101 14.00 -21.57 0.38
CA ASP A 101 14.56 -22.43 -0.67
C ASP A 101 13.90 -22.22 -2.06
N VAL A 102 12.89 -21.36 -2.19
CA VAL A 102 12.18 -21.12 -3.45
C VAL A 102 12.98 -20.22 -4.39
N ASP A 103 13.02 -20.59 -5.67
CA ASP A 103 13.49 -19.71 -6.75
C ASP A 103 12.46 -18.62 -7.02
N VAL A 104 12.74 -17.37 -6.67
CA VAL A 104 11.78 -16.29 -6.80
C VAL A 104 12.22 -15.23 -7.81
N THR A 105 11.26 -14.77 -8.60
CA THR A 105 11.40 -13.56 -9.41
C THR A 105 10.32 -12.57 -8.99
N VAL A 106 10.74 -11.48 -8.37
CA VAL A 106 9.86 -10.39 -7.93
C VAL A 106 9.91 -9.27 -8.95
N THR A 107 8.77 -8.94 -9.55
CA THR A 107 8.59 -7.74 -10.37
C THR A 107 7.85 -6.73 -9.51
N ALA A 108 8.55 -5.68 -9.06
CA ALA A 108 7.99 -4.71 -8.14
C ALA A 108 7.84 -3.33 -8.78
N ARG A 109 6.74 -2.64 -8.45
CA ARG A 109 6.47 -1.25 -8.84
C ARG A 109 6.05 -0.44 -7.62
N VAL A 110 6.66 0.72 -7.46
CA VAL A 110 6.29 1.71 -6.43
C VAL A 110 6.00 3.03 -7.14
N ASN A 111 4.77 3.52 -7.01
CA ASN A 111 4.41 4.81 -7.62
C ASN A 111 4.84 5.98 -6.73
N LEU A 112 4.70 5.84 -5.39
CA LEU A 112 5.18 6.83 -4.41
C LEU A 112 5.64 6.13 -3.14
N GLY A 113 6.92 6.19 -2.81
CA GLY A 113 7.46 5.61 -1.57
C GLY A 113 8.75 4.84 -1.77
N ASP A 114 8.94 3.82 -0.94
CA ASP A 114 10.16 3.03 -0.88
C ASP A 114 9.88 1.53 -1.03
N ALA A 115 10.82 0.82 -1.68
CA ALA A 115 10.82 -0.63 -1.77
C ALA A 115 12.15 -1.19 -1.28
N HIS A 116 12.04 -2.26 -0.49
CA HIS A 116 13.13 -3.12 -0.09
C HIS A 116 12.79 -4.55 -0.54
N VAL A 117 13.46 -5.04 -1.57
CA VAL A 117 13.17 -6.35 -2.18
C VAL A 117 14.44 -7.18 -2.23
N LEU A 118 14.50 -8.25 -1.43
CA LEU A 118 15.60 -9.20 -1.40
C LEU A 118 16.98 -8.52 -1.31
N GLY A 119 17.08 -7.51 -0.42
CA GLY A 119 18.31 -6.75 -0.21
C GLY A 119 18.59 -5.64 -1.22
N THR A 120 17.68 -5.40 -2.16
CA THR A 120 17.76 -4.27 -3.11
C THR A 120 16.80 -3.19 -2.69
N ASP A 121 17.31 -1.96 -2.57
CA ASP A 121 16.55 -0.78 -2.16
C ASP A 121 16.35 0.19 -3.32
N TRP A 122 15.14 0.70 -3.48
CA TRP A 122 14.84 1.84 -4.34
C TRP A 122 13.59 2.55 -3.86
N GLY A 123 13.39 3.77 -4.33
CA GLY A 123 12.21 4.54 -3.98
C GLY A 123 12.14 5.84 -4.78
N GLY A 124 11.04 6.56 -4.61
CA GLY A 124 10.82 7.83 -5.28
C GLY A 124 9.38 8.03 -5.69
N ILE A 125 9.21 8.76 -6.80
CA ILE A 125 7.93 9.05 -7.43
C ILE A 125 7.94 8.45 -8.83
N ASP A 126 6.93 7.65 -9.17
CA ASP A 126 6.75 6.98 -10.46
C ASP A 126 8.01 6.19 -10.89
N THR A 127 8.45 5.30 -9.99
CA THR A 127 9.62 4.48 -10.28
C THR A 127 9.30 3.42 -11.34
N PRO A 128 10.24 3.14 -12.27
CA PRO A 128 10.05 2.08 -13.22
C PRO A 128 9.93 0.72 -12.52
N ARG A 129 9.27 -0.24 -13.15
CA ARG A 129 9.24 -1.63 -12.66
C ARG A 129 10.66 -2.15 -12.53
N GLN A 130 10.95 -2.70 -11.37
CA GLN A 130 12.21 -3.36 -11.07
C GLN A 130 11.97 -4.86 -10.96
N GLN A 131 12.89 -5.63 -11.50
CA GLN A 131 12.86 -7.09 -11.39
C GLN A 131 14.07 -7.56 -10.59
N VAL A 132 13.81 -8.32 -9.54
CA VAL A 132 14.83 -8.93 -8.68
C VAL A 132 14.61 -10.43 -8.68
N THR A 133 15.66 -11.19 -8.94
CA THR A 133 15.63 -12.65 -8.93
C THR A 133 16.58 -13.17 -7.86
N ASP A 134 16.14 -14.17 -7.11
CA ASP A 134 16.90 -14.82 -6.05
C ASP A 134 16.61 -16.32 -6.05
N GLN A 135 17.66 -17.15 -5.97
CA GLN A 135 17.58 -18.62 -6.09
C GLN A 135 17.49 -19.33 -4.73
N GLY A 136 17.28 -18.59 -3.65
CA GLY A 136 17.23 -19.21 -2.32
C GLY A 136 18.59 -19.57 -1.74
N ALA A 137 18.54 -20.21 -0.59
CA ALA A 137 19.74 -20.60 0.15
C ALA A 137 20.37 -21.90 -0.39
N ASP A 138 19.59 -22.74 -1.05
CA ASP A 138 19.98 -24.04 -1.61
C ASP A 138 20.42 -23.97 -3.09
N GLY A 139 20.32 -22.78 -3.71
CA GLY A 139 20.57 -22.58 -5.13
C GLY A 139 19.35 -22.89 -5.99
N ILE A 140 19.55 -23.35 -7.23
CA ILE A 140 18.45 -23.67 -8.15
C ILE A 140 17.66 -24.88 -7.60
N GLY A 141 16.40 -24.67 -7.22
CA GLY A 141 15.55 -25.70 -6.64
C GLY A 141 14.36 -25.13 -5.87
N GLY A 142 13.66 -25.97 -5.09
CA GLY A 142 12.57 -25.52 -4.22
C GLY A 142 11.31 -24.98 -4.92
N GLY A 143 11.22 -25.14 -6.25
CA GLY A 143 10.12 -24.61 -7.07
C GLY A 143 10.34 -23.18 -7.54
N THR A 144 9.47 -22.69 -8.42
CA THR A 144 9.59 -21.35 -9.03
C THR A 144 8.38 -20.48 -8.70
N LEU A 145 8.65 -19.32 -8.10
CA LEU A 145 7.63 -18.36 -7.71
C LEU A 145 7.83 -17.02 -8.44
N LEU A 146 6.79 -16.56 -9.13
CA LEU A 146 6.77 -15.28 -9.83
C LEU A 146 5.82 -14.33 -9.09
N ILE A 147 6.36 -13.26 -8.53
CA ILE A 147 5.59 -12.25 -7.79
C ILE A 147 5.53 -10.96 -8.59
N ASP A 148 4.31 -10.45 -8.82
CA ASP A 148 4.06 -9.10 -9.33
C ASP A 148 3.52 -8.23 -8.17
N ALA A 149 4.38 -7.42 -7.58
CA ALA A 149 4.06 -6.60 -6.42
C ALA A 149 3.92 -5.13 -6.84
N GLU A 150 2.80 -4.52 -6.53
CA GLU A 150 2.52 -3.12 -6.83
C GLU A 150 2.07 -2.36 -5.58
N ILE A 151 2.62 -1.17 -5.37
CA ILE A 151 2.17 -0.25 -4.34
C ILE A 151 2.01 1.16 -4.93
N ASP A 152 0.83 1.76 -4.74
CA ASP A 152 0.59 3.10 -5.24
C ASP A 152 1.24 4.15 -4.33
N ALA A 153 1.07 4.05 -3.01
CA ALA A 153 1.77 4.92 -2.08
C ALA A 153 2.07 4.21 -0.75
N GLY A 154 3.34 4.17 -0.37
CA GLY A 154 3.77 3.59 0.90
C GLY A 154 5.10 2.88 0.87
N LYS A 155 5.20 1.77 1.59
CA LYS A 155 6.44 0.99 1.71
C LYS A 155 6.21 -0.48 1.33
N MET A 156 7.07 -1.00 0.46
CA MET A 156 7.13 -2.41 0.10
C MET A 156 8.35 -3.07 0.73
N GLU A 157 8.16 -4.26 1.28
CA GLU A 157 9.22 -5.06 1.87
C GLU A 157 9.02 -6.53 1.45
N VAL A 158 10.00 -7.10 0.75
CA VAL A 158 10.02 -8.51 0.37
C VAL A 158 11.29 -9.14 0.93
N THR A 159 11.10 -10.11 1.81
CA THR A 159 12.20 -10.74 2.56
C THR A 159 12.01 -12.26 2.65
N ARG A 160 13.08 -12.95 3.00
CA ARG A 160 13.08 -14.37 3.39
C ARG A 160 13.13 -14.49 4.90
#